data_b34d021078209a0df77b1d369dc7dc45
#
_entry.id   b34d021078209a0df77b1d369dc7dc45
#
_cell.length_a   1.000
_cell.length_b   1.000
_cell.length_c   1.000
_cell.angle_alpha   90.00
_cell.angle_beta   90.00
_cell.angle_gamma   90.00
#
_symmetry.space_group_name_H-M   'P 1'
#
loop_
_entity.id
_entity.type
_entity.pdbx_description
1 polymer ?
#
loop_
_entity_poly.entity_id
_entity_poly.type
_entity_poly.pdbx_seq_one_letter_code
_entity_poly.pdbx_strand_id
1 'polypeptide(L)'
;LITITKDLPNTVHRVHGVTGIQQALKEASSKSKTPWSYHVFAKTELNPDFKFDYSPDYMQIPKHYIFYAQNMSNDLVYGEMGVVLYNNKMVIESPDYSELGLDFTMSFPTEVVPELSCFGRFATSPYQAWRTAFRETSKLAYFQSESPSMDTKHRLHIWTTKAHGPHNDWVLNGARDGMEFFNKTGPDLVKLKAAFDWNWLRNYFESKYSVKQSTT
;
A
#
# COMPACT_ATOMS: atom_id res chain seq x y z
N LEU A 1 3.12 16.94 5.65
CA LEU A 1 1.97 17.29 4.81
C LEU A 1 1.62 18.77 4.94
N ILE A 2 1.24 19.27 6.12
CA ILE A 2 0.81 20.67 6.32
C ILE A 2 1.81 21.69 5.75
N THR A 3 3.11 21.45 5.92
CA THR A 3 4.14 22.34 5.38
C THR A 3 4.17 22.34 3.85
N ILE A 4 4.00 21.17 3.22
CA ILE A 4 4.03 21.05 1.74
C ILE A 4 2.76 21.59 1.11
N THR A 5 1.60 21.44 1.79
CA THR A 5 0.31 21.88 1.26
C THR A 5 -0.07 23.31 1.64
N LYS A 6 0.77 24.02 2.38
CA LYS A 6 0.47 25.36 2.92
C LYS A 6 0.10 26.37 1.82
N ASP A 7 0.77 26.28 0.68
CA ASP A 7 0.60 27.23 -0.43
C ASP A 7 -0.29 26.64 -1.56
N LEU A 8 -0.88 25.47 -1.33
CA LEU A 8 -1.79 24.84 -2.28
C LEU A 8 -3.24 25.24 -1.99
N PRO A 9 -4.10 25.32 -3.02
CA PRO A 9 -5.52 25.63 -2.84
C PRO A 9 -6.33 24.51 -2.18
N ASN A 10 -5.72 23.37 -1.94
CA ASN A 10 -6.37 22.18 -1.43
C ASN A 10 -6.69 22.30 0.06
N THR A 11 -7.94 22.03 0.45
CA THR A 11 -8.30 21.88 1.85
C THR A 11 -7.75 20.57 2.41
N VAL A 12 -7.04 20.63 3.54
CA VAL A 12 -6.42 19.48 4.17
C VAL A 12 -7.23 19.03 5.39
N HIS A 13 -7.65 17.78 5.40
CA HIS A 13 -8.31 17.13 6.53
C HIS A 13 -7.43 16.02 7.10
N ARG A 14 -7.48 15.84 8.41
CA ARG A 14 -6.82 14.71 9.08
C ARG A 14 -7.89 13.71 9.56
N VAL A 15 -7.64 12.44 9.25
CA VAL A 15 -8.41 11.30 9.78
C VAL A 15 -7.50 10.50 10.70
N HIS A 16 -7.97 10.22 11.92
CA HIS A 16 -7.22 9.46 12.92
C HIS A 16 -8.18 8.73 13.87
N GLY A 17 -7.69 7.72 14.59
CA GLY A 17 -8.49 6.96 15.55
C GLY A 17 -9.50 6.00 14.90
N VAL A 18 -9.38 5.73 13.60
CA VAL A 18 -10.27 4.84 12.86
C VAL A 18 -9.60 3.48 12.70
N THR A 19 -10.32 2.42 13.06
CA THR A 19 -9.83 1.04 12.93
C THR A 19 -10.20 0.47 11.57
N GLY A 20 -9.20 -0.06 10.86
CA GLY A 20 -9.36 -0.66 9.53
C GLY A 20 -9.18 0.33 8.39
N ILE A 21 -8.53 -0.15 7.31
CA ILE A 21 -8.18 0.68 6.15
C ILE A 21 -9.41 1.19 5.42
N GLN A 22 -10.39 0.33 5.18
CA GLN A 22 -11.60 0.69 4.45
C GLN A 22 -12.39 1.77 5.19
N GLN A 23 -12.57 1.60 6.50
CA GLN A 23 -13.31 2.59 7.30
C GLN A 23 -12.57 3.94 7.34
N ALA A 24 -11.24 3.91 7.43
CA ALA A 24 -10.43 5.13 7.35
C ALA A 24 -10.55 5.85 5.99
N LEU A 25 -10.59 5.09 4.90
CA LEU A 25 -10.81 5.63 3.56
C LEU A 25 -12.22 6.23 3.41
N LYS A 26 -13.27 5.54 3.89
CA LYS A 26 -14.65 6.04 3.88
C LYS A 26 -14.78 7.34 4.68
N GLU A 27 -14.21 7.39 5.88
CA GLU A 27 -14.19 8.59 6.72
C GLU A 27 -13.44 9.74 6.04
N ALA A 28 -12.30 9.49 5.38
CA ALA A 28 -11.57 10.51 4.66
C ALA A 28 -12.36 11.02 3.44
N SER A 29 -12.95 10.13 2.66
CA SER A 29 -13.77 10.47 1.49
C SER A 29 -15.01 11.28 1.86
N SER A 30 -15.64 11.00 3.01
CA SER A 30 -16.82 11.72 3.48
C SER A 30 -16.56 13.20 3.85
N LYS A 31 -15.29 13.55 4.13
CA LYS A 31 -14.90 14.93 4.43
C LYS A 31 -14.71 15.79 3.18
N SER A 32 -14.59 15.17 2.02
CA SER A 32 -14.41 15.87 0.75
C SER A 32 -15.73 16.37 0.19
N LYS A 33 -15.70 17.56 -0.41
CA LYS A 33 -16.83 18.15 -1.17
C LYS A 33 -16.66 17.99 -2.69
N THR A 34 -15.57 17.37 -3.14
CA THR A 34 -15.25 17.14 -4.55
C THR A 34 -15.45 15.67 -4.91
N PRO A 35 -15.67 15.31 -6.19
CA PRO A 35 -15.82 13.93 -6.61
C PRO A 35 -14.59 13.04 -6.33
N TRP A 36 -13.40 13.63 -6.33
CA TRP A 36 -12.14 12.98 -5.98
C TRP A 36 -11.44 13.73 -4.87
N SER A 37 -10.68 13.00 -4.05
CA SER A 37 -9.78 13.58 -3.05
C SER A 37 -8.46 12.80 -2.96
N TYR A 38 -7.36 13.53 -2.74
CA TYR A 38 -6.07 12.92 -2.46
C TYR A 38 -6.02 12.35 -1.06
N HIS A 39 -5.71 11.07 -0.94
CA HIS A 39 -5.44 10.43 0.33
C HIS A 39 -3.93 10.18 0.46
N VAL A 40 -3.34 10.73 1.50
CA VAL A 40 -1.92 10.60 1.82
C VAL A 40 -1.78 9.73 3.06
N PHE A 41 -1.07 8.62 2.94
CA PHE A 41 -0.91 7.66 4.03
C PHE A 41 0.21 8.10 4.99
N ALA A 42 -0.01 7.93 6.30
CA ALA A 42 0.81 8.50 7.38
C ALA A 42 2.30 8.08 7.38
N LYS A 43 2.65 6.97 6.73
CA LYS A 43 4.04 6.48 6.61
C LYS A 43 4.77 6.99 5.36
N THR A 44 4.18 7.94 4.68
CA THR A 44 4.65 8.47 3.40
C THR A 44 5.40 9.78 3.62
N GLU A 45 6.60 9.89 3.10
CA GLU A 45 7.31 11.15 2.95
C GLU A 45 6.97 11.73 1.57
N LEU A 46 6.27 12.85 1.54
CA LEU A 46 5.85 13.47 0.30
C LEU A 46 7.06 14.01 -0.49
N ASN A 47 7.01 13.83 -1.81
CA ASN A 47 7.89 14.57 -2.71
C ASN A 47 7.52 16.07 -2.66
N PRO A 48 8.46 16.97 -2.33
CA PRO A 48 8.18 18.41 -2.26
C PRO A 48 7.68 19.02 -3.58
N ASP A 49 8.05 18.39 -4.70
CA ASP A 49 7.67 18.86 -6.04
C ASP A 49 6.30 18.37 -6.50
N PHE A 50 5.66 17.47 -5.76
CA PHE A 50 4.33 16.97 -6.11
C PHE A 50 3.25 18.03 -5.85
N LYS A 51 2.48 18.40 -6.88
CA LYS A 51 1.61 19.59 -6.87
C LYS A 51 0.17 19.36 -6.42
N PHE A 52 -0.31 18.11 -6.35
CA PHE A 52 -1.71 17.79 -6.03
C PHE A 52 -2.73 18.45 -6.99
N ASP A 53 -2.38 18.58 -8.25
CA ASP A 53 -3.15 19.29 -9.27
C ASP A 53 -3.66 18.40 -10.42
N TYR A 54 -3.45 17.06 -10.31
CA TYR A 54 -3.98 16.13 -11.29
C TYR A 54 -5.49 16.23 -11.39
N SER A 55 -5.98 16.43 -12.61
CA SER A 55 -7.41 16.58 -12.89
C SER A 55 -7.95 15.37 -13.64
N PRO A 56 -8.81 14.55 -13.01
CA PRO A 56 -9.50 13.45 -13.68
C PRO A 56 -10.36 13.94 -14.85
N ASP A 57 -10.39 13.16 -15.92
CA ASP A 57 -11.32 13.40 -17.02
C ASP A 57 -12.74 12.92 -16.61
N TYR A 58 -13.65 13.86 -16.43
CA TYR A 58 -15.03 13.60 -16.03
C TYR A 58 -15.88 12.90 -17.12
N MET A 59 -15.39 12.83 -18.34
CA MET A 59 -16.07 12.15 -19.45
C MET A 59 -15.74 10.67 -19.50
N GLN A 60 -14.72 10.22 -18.77
CA GLN A 60 -14.36 8.81 -18.67
C GLN A 60 -15.09 8.10 -17.53
N ILE A 61 -15.03 6.75 -17.56
CA ILE A 61 -15.51 5.93 -16.46
C ILE A 61 -14.76 6.33 -15.18
N PRO A 62 -15.47 6.61 -14.08
CA PRO A 62 -14.85 6.93 -12.80
C PRO A 62 -13.85 5.85 -12.36
N LYS A 63 -12.67 6.27 -11.92
CA LYS A 63 -11.60 5.39 -11.45
C LYS A 63 -10.80 6.05 -10.32
N HIS A 64 -9.99 5.27 -9.66
CA HIS A 64 -8.94 5.76 -8.76
C HIS A 64 -7.65 6.03 -9.54
N TYR A 65 -6.80 6.92 -9.04
CA TYR A 65 -5.49 7.20 -9.62
C TYR A 65 -4.41 7.00 -8.57
N ILE A 66 -3.49 6.07 -8.84
CA ILE A 66 -2.35 5.77 -7.95
C ILE A 66 -1.11 6.43 -8.54
N PHE A 67 -0.45 7.26 -7.76
CA PHE A 67 0.79 7.91 -8.16
C PHE A 67 2.00 7.04 -7.85
N TYR A 68 3.10 7.26 -8.57
CA TYR A 68 4.35 6.57 -8.28
C TYR A 68 4.86 6.95 -6.88
N ALA A 69 5.35 5.94 -6.18
CA ALA A 69 6.14 6.06 -4.96
C ALA A 69 7.49 5.39 -5.16
N GLN A 70 8.55 5.97 -4.61
CA GLN A 70 9.85 5.31 -4.54
C GLN A 70 9.98 4.56 -3.21
N ASN A 71 10.26 3.28 -3.30
CA ASN A 71 10.54 2.45 -2.14
C ASN A 71 12.00 2.65 -1.70
N MET A 72 12.20 3.24 -0.53
CA MET A 72 13.51 3.59 0.00
C MET A 72 14.34 2.39 0.49
N SER A 73 13.84 1.17 0.41
CA SER A 73 14.58 -0.03 0.80
C SER A 73 15.12 -0.84 -0.37
N ASN A 74 14.62 -0.62 -1.59
CA ASN A 74 15.05 -1.40 -2.78
C ASN A 74 15.00 -0.61 -4.10
N ASP A 75 14.74 0.70 -4.03
CA ASP A 75 14.68 1.65 -5.14
C ASP A 75 13.59 1.39 -6.20
N LEU A 76 12.66 0.50 -5.95
CA LEU A 76 11.52 0.32 -6.85
C LEU A 76 10.70 1.61 -6.92
N VAL A 77 10.32 1.99 -8.14
CA VAL A 77 9.41 3.11 -8.41
C VAL A 77 8.20 2.57 -9.16
N TYR A 78 7.04 2.61 -8.55
CA TYR A 78 5.78 2.12 -9.14
C TYR A 78 4.57 2.72 -8.43
N GLY A 79 3.37 2.45 -8.96
CA GLY A 79 2.12 2.83 -8.30
C GLY A 79 1.95 2.10 -6.97
N GLU A 80 2.12 2.80 -5.87
CA GLU A 80 2.00 2.27 -4.50
C GLU A 80 1.05 3.15 -3.69
N MET A 81 0.45 2.59 -2.64
CA MET A 81 -0.47 3.29 -1.73
C MET A 81 0.25 4.31 -0.82
N GLY A 82 0.96 5.26 -1.40
CA GLY A 82 1.52 6.40 -0.69
C GLY A 82 0.65 7.64 -0.86
N VAL A 83 0.36 7.99 -2.11
CA VAL A 83 -0.61 9.02 -2.51
C VAL A 83 -1.55 8.42 -3.54
N VAL A 84 -2.84 8.48 -3.26
CA VAL A 84 -3.90 8.01 -4.17
C VAL A 84 -4.98 9.08 -4.29
N LEU A 85 -5.39 9.39 -5.50
CA LEU A 85 -6.55 10.22 -5.77
C LEU A 85 -7.78 9.30 -5.92
N TYR A 86 -8.54 9.18 -4.83
CA TYR A 86 -9.72 8.32 -4.77
C TYR A 86 -10.96 9.02 -5.33
N ASN A 87 -11.74 8.27 -6.12
CA ASN A 87 -13.13 8.64 -6.37
C ASN A 87 -13.93 8.41 -5.08
N ASN A 88 -14.42 9.49 -4.48
CA ASN A 88 -15.04 9.46 -3.16
C ASN A 88 -16.32 8.63 -3.12
N LYS A 89 -17.14 8.71 -4.17
CA LYS A 89 -18.37 7.91 -4.27
C LYS A 89 -18.08 6.42 -4.26
N MET A 90 -17.11 5.97 -5.07
CA MET A 90 -16.73 4.55 -5.14
C MET A 90 -16.20 4.05 -3.78
N VAL A 91 -15.45 4.87 -3.05
CA VAL A 91 -14.96 4.51 -1.71
C VAL A 91 -16.11 4.39 -0.71
N ILE A 92 -17.01 5.39 -0.66
CA ILE A 92 -18.13 5.44 0.29
C ILE A 92 -19.09 4.28 0.05
N GLU A 93 -19.42 3.98 -1.21
CA GLU A 93 -20.35 2.93 -1.62
C GLU A 93 -19.69 1.54 -1.71
N SER A 94 -18.38 1.41 -1.40
CA SER A 94 -17.68 0.13 -1.49
C SER A 94 -18.32 -0.94 -0.61
N PRO A 95 -18.43 -2.19 -1.10
CA PRO A 95 -18.90 -3.33 -0.32
C PRO A 95 -17.95 -3.62 0.85
N ASP A 96 -18.30 -4.57 1.71
CA ASP A 96 -17.43 -4.98 2.81
C ASP A 96 -16.07 -5.47 2.30
N TYR A 97 -14.99 -5.20 3.04
CA TYR A 97 -13.64 -5.60 2.63
C TYR A 97 -13.49 -7.11 2.43
N SER A 98 -14.29 -7.91 3.13
CA SER A 98 -14.33 -9.37 2.97
C SER A 98 -14.72 -9.80 1.53
N GLU A 99 -15.50 -8.97 0.84
CA GLU A 99 -15.99 -9.22 -0.54
C GLU A 99 -15.01 -8.71 -1.61
N LEU A 100 -14.00 -7.92 -1.22
CA LEU A 100 -13.01 -7.35 -2.14
C LEU A 100 -11.82 -8.30 -2.35
N GLY A 101 -10.93 -7.95 -3.29
CA GLY A 101 -9.66 -8.62 -3.51
C GLY A 101 -8.64 -8.38 -2.38
N LEU A 102 -7.38 -8.73 -2.61
CA LEU A 102 -6.29 -8.52 -1.65
C LEU A 102 -5.93 -7.03 -1.47
N ASP A 103 -6.18 -6.23 -2.47
CA ASP A 103 -5.87 -4.80 -2.46
C ASP A 103 -7.15 -4.00 -2.68
N PHE A 104 -7.48 -3.13 -1.71
CA PHE A 104 -8.69 -2.33 -1.77
C PHE A 104 -8.76 -1.50 -3.06
N THR A 105 -7.70 -0.77 -3.36
CA THR A 105 -7.68 0.15 -4.50
C THR A 105 -7.78 -0.61 -5.83
N MET A 106 -7.07 -1.71 -5.96
CA MET A 106 -7.08 -2.56 -7.16
C MET A 106 -8.36 -3.38 -7.34
N SER A 107 -9.26 -3.38 -6.36
CA SER A 107 -10.59 -3.98 -6.47
C SER A 107 -11.57 -3.10 -7.27
N PHE A 108 -11.15 -1.91 -7.67
CA PHE A 108 -11.92 -0.94 -8.45
C PHE A 108 -11.17 -0.54 -9.74
N PRO A 109 -11.86 0.05 -10.73
CA PRO A 109 -11.19 0.69 -11.86
C PRO A 109 -10.11 1.65 -11.37
N THR A 110 -8.87 1.41 -11.78
CA THR A 110 -7.70 2.14 -11.28
C THR A 110 -6.74 2.42 -12.42
N GLU A 111 -6.14 3.60 -12.42
CA GLU A 111 -5.09 4.02 -13.34
C GLU A 111 -3.83 4.40 -12.56
N VAL A 112 -2.68 3.99 -13.07
CA VAL A 112 -1.39 4.38 -12.50
C VAL A 112 -0.89 5.62 -13.23
N VAL A 113 -0.64 6.69 -12.48
CA VAL A 113 -0.07 7.95 -12.97
C VAL A 113 1.44 7.94 -12.72
N PRO A 114 2.29 8.00 -13.77
CA PRO A 114 3.74 7.90 -13.64
C PRO A 114 4.39 9.21 -13.15
N GLU A 115 3.85 9.78 -12.09
CA GLU A 115 4.36 10.97 -11.42
C GLU A 115 4.78 10.60 -10.00
N LEU A 116 6.03 10.93 -9.63
CA LEU A 116 6.59 10.61 -8.32
C LEU A 116 5.96 11.51 -7.25
N SER A 117 5.11 10.94 -6.42
CA SER A 117 4.39 11.65 -5.38
C SER A 117 5.06 11.57 -4.00
N CYS A 118 5.81 10.50 -3.74
CA CYS A 118 6.30 10.24 -2.39
C CYS A 118 7.40 9.19 -2.31
N PHE A 119 7.99 9.09 -1.10
CA PHE A 119 9.01 8.12 -0.72
C PHE A 119 8.49 7.23 0.40
N GLY A 120 8.51 5.91 0.19
CA GLY A 120 8.07 4.91 1.17
C GLY A 120 9.18 4.53 2.14
N ARG A 121 9.14 5.04 3.37
CA ARG A 121 10.08 4.72 4.47
C ARG A 121 9.44 3.77 5.47
N PHE A 122 9.27 2.51 5.14
CA PHE A 122 8.59 1.54 5.98
C PHE A 122 9.53 0.71 6.89
N ALA A 123 10.83 0.64 6.58
CA ALA A 123 11.80 -0.17 7.32
C ALA A 123 12.26 0.52 8.62
N THR A 124 11.33 0.88 9.50
CA THR A 124 11.59 1.59 10.76
C THR A 124 11.88 0.66 11.95
N SER A 125 11.64 -0.63 11.80
CA SER A 125 12.02 -1.69 12.75
C SER A 125 12.07 -3.04 12.02
N PRO A 126 12.70 -4.08 12.62
CA PRO A 126 12.73 -5.43 12.07
C PRO A 126 11.35 -5.92 11.64
N TYR A 127 10.36 -5.84 12.53
CA TYR A 127 8.99 -6.28 12.25
C TYR A 127 8.32 -5.45 11.14
N GLN A 128 8.49 -4.13 11.13
CA GLN A 128 7.87 -3.28 10.11
C GLN A 128 8.46 -3.55 8.71
N ALA A 129 9.77 -3.73 8.63
CA ALA A 129 10.48 -4.08 7.41
C ALA A 129 10.01 -5.44 6.87
N TRP A 130 10.05 -6.46 7.73
CA TRP A 130 9.59 -7.81 7.41
C TRP A 130 8.12 -7.83 6.96
N ARG A 131 7.23 -7.23 7.76
CA ARG A 131 5.80 -7.23 7.50
C ARG A 131 5.43 -6.59 6.16
N THR A 132 6.06 -5.46 5.84
CA THR A 132 5.75 -4.77 4.58
C THR A 132 6.19 -5.61 3.39
N ALA A 133 7.39 -6.16 3.44
CA ALA A 133 7.91 -7.02 2.39
C ALA A 133 7.10 -8.32 2.24
N PHE A 134 6.72 -8.96 3.35
CA PHE A 134 5.88 -10.15 3.38
C PHE A 134 4.54 -9.92 2.66
N ARG A 135 3.85 -8.85 3.03
CA ARG A 135 2.55 -8.49 2.43
C ARG A 135 2.66 -8.18 0.94
N GLU A 136 3.68 -7.40 0.58
CA GLU A 136 3.86 -7.00 -0.81
C GLU A 136 4.19 -8.20 -1.71
N THR A 137 5.10 -9.07 -1.30
CA THR A 137 5.45 -10.23 -2.11
C THR A 137 4.36 -11.28 -2.16
N SER A 138 3.61 -11.50 -1.08
CA SER A 138 2.43 -12.37 -1.11
C SER A 138 1.38 -11.87 -2.11
N LYS A 139 1.12 -10.55 -2.14
CA LYS A 139 0.21 -9.89 -3.08
C LYS A 139 0.71 -9.97 -4.52
N LEU A 140 1.97 -9.63 -4.75
CA LEU A 140 2.58 -9.68 -6.09
C LEU A 140 2.62 -11.11 -6.63
N ALA A 141 2.89 -12.11 -5.80
CA ALA A 141 2.87 -13.52 -6.20
C ALA A 141 1.47 -13.96 -6.63
N TYR A 142 0.44 -13.54 -5.91
CA TYR A 142 -0.95 -13.74 -6.31
C TYR A 142 -1.25 -13.08 -7.66
N PHE A 143 -0.92 -11.80 -7.85
CA PHE A 143 -1.14 -11.13 -9.12
C PHE A 143 -0.37 -11.76 -10.27
N GLN A 144 0.85 -12.23 -10.02
CA GLN A 144 1.64 -12.94 -11.02
C GLN A 144 1.00 -14.28 -11.42
N SER A 145 0.30 -14.95 -10.50
CA SER A 145 -0.39 -16.20 -10.82
C SER A 145 -1.69 -15.98 -11.61
N GLU A 146 -2.43 -14.92 -11.28
CA GLU A 146 -3.73 -14.63 -11.92
C GLU A 146 -3.58 -13.91 -13.27
N SER A 147 -2.62 -12.97 -13.36
CA SER A 147 -2.35 -12.18 -14.55
C SER A 147 -0.85 -11.94 -14.70
N PRO A 148 -0.11 -12.90 -15.26
CA PRO A 148 1.34 -12.81 -15.39
C PRO A 148 1.79 -11.57 -16.17
N SER A 149 2.73 -10.81 -15.59
CA SER A 149 3.35 -9.67 -16.26
C SER A 149 4.84 -9.57 -15.98
N MET A 150 5.60 -9.02 -16.93
CA MET A 150 7.04 -8.79 -16.76
C MET A 150 7.33 -7.78 -15.65
N ASP A 151 6.47 -6.78 -15.47
CA ASP A 151 6.58 -5.80 -14.40
C ASP A 151 6.40 -6.45 -13.01
N THR A 152 5.36 -7.25 -12.81
CA THR A 152 5.16 -7.97 -11.54
C THR A 152 6.31 -8.94 -11.26
N LYS A 153 6.79 -9.67 -12.27
CA LYS A 153 7.94 -10.55 -12.16
C LYS A 153 9.21 -9.78 -11.77
N HIS A 154 9.45 -8.64 -12.39
CA HIS A 154 10.58 -7.77 -12.06
C HIS A 154 10.51 -7.27 -10.61
N ARG A 155 9.36 -6.78 -10.18
CA ARG A 155 9.15 -6.32 -8.78
C ARG A 155 9.39 -7.43 -7.77
N LEU A 156 8.86 -8.64 -8.01
CA LEU A 156 9.13 -9.81 -7.16
C LEU A 156 10.61 -10.13 -7.07
N HIS A 157 11.33 -10.10 -8.21
CA HIS A 157 12.76 -10.31 -8.22
C HIS A 157 13.50 -9.29 -7.37
N ILE A 158 13.22 -8.00 -7.54
CA ILE A 158 13.86 -6.94 -6.75
C ILE A 158 13.54 -7.10 -5.25
N TRP A 159 12.28 -7.31 -4.86
CA TRP A 159 11.91 -7.51 -3.46
C TRP A 159 12.64 -8.68 -2.79
N THR A 160 12.91 -9.76 -3.52
CA THR A 160 13.55 -10.98 -2.97
C THR A 160 15.06 -10.96 -3.03
N THR A 161 15.69 -10.04 -3.79
CA THR A 161 17.14 -10.03 -4.03
C THR A 161 17.83 -8.73 -3.64
N LYS A 162 17.11 -7.60 -3.60
CA LYS A 162 17.71 -6.29 -3.34
C LYS A 162 17.07 -5.64 -2.12
N ALA A 163 17.89 -5.29 -1.15
CA ALA A 163 17.51 -4.41 -0.06
C ALA A 163 18.73 -3.65 0.46
N HIS A 164 18.52 -2.43 0.91
CA HIS A 164 19.55 -1.60 1.51
C HIS A 164 18.97 -0.76 2.67
N GLY A 165 19.85 -0.03 3.37
CA GLY A 165 19.46 0.79 4.51
C GLY A 165 19.17 -0.04 5.77
N PRO A 166 18.57 0.61 6.80
CA PRO A 166 18.25 -0.05 8.05
C PRO A 166 17.32 -1.25 7.86
N HIS A 167 17.59 -2.34 8.59
CA HIS A 167 16.76 -3.55 8.57
C HIS A 167 16.61 -4.23 7.20
N ASN A 168 17.59 -4.07 6.29
CA ASN A 168 17.59 -4.67 4.96
C ASN A 168 17.43 -6.20 4.98
N ASP A 169 18.10 -6.90 5.91
CA ASP A 169 17.94 -8.33 6.09
C ASP A 169 16.49 -8.74 6.40
N TRP A 170 15.79 -7.91 7.16
CA TRP A 170 14.39 -8.14 7.48
C TRP A 170 13.46 -7.86 6.30
N VAL A 171 13.82 -6.95 5.40
CA VAL A 171 13.12 -6.76 4.12
C VAL A 171 13.24 -8.04 3.27
N LEU A 172 14.47 -8.56 3.09
CA LEU A 172 14.70 -9.79 2.32
C LEU A 172 14.05 -11.01 2.95
N ASN A 173 14.13 -11.17 4.27
CA ASN A 173 13.47 -12.26 4.98
C ASN A 173 11.94 -12.18 4.82
N GLY A 174 11.36 -11.00 4.99
CA GLY A 174 9.93 -10.79 4.80
C GLY A 174 9.47 -11.11 3.37
N ALA A 175 10.26 -10.70 2.39
CA ALA A 175 9.96 -10.99 0.99
C ALA A 175 9.98 -12.50 0.68
N ARG A 176 10.98 -13.22 1.17
CA ARG A 176 11.07 -14.69 1.01
C ARG A 176 9.93 -15.41 1.72
N ASP A 177 9.62 -14.98 2.94
CA ASP A 177 8.53 -15.55 3.74
C ASP A 177 7.16 -15.34 3.09
N GLY A 178 6.94 -14.17 2.48
CA GLY A 178 5.72 -13.89 1.73
C GLY A 178 5.56 -14.76 0.50
N MET A 179 6.66 -15.01 -0.23
CA MET A 179 6.68 -15.97 -1.34
C MET A 179 6.44 -17.41 -0.86
N GLU A 180 7.06 -17.82 0.24
CA GLU A 180 6.85 -19.15 0.84
C GLU A 180 5.39 -19.32 1.28
N PHE A 181 4.81 -18.28 1.89
CA PHE A 181 3.40 -18.28 2.30
C PHE A 181 2.48 -18.45 1.10
N PHE A 182 2.70 -17.69 0.00
CA PHE A 182 1.92 -17.85 -1.23
C PHE A 182 2.08 -19.27 -1.82
N ASN A 183 3.30 -19.79 -1.89
CA ASN A 183 3.55 -21.14 -2.42
C ASN A 183 2.81 -22.25 -1.62
N LYS A 184 2.65 -22.06 -0.29
CA LYS A 184 1.91 -22.99 0.57
C LYS A 184 0.39 -22.83 0.48
N THR A 185 -0.08 -21.60 0.28
CA THR A 185 -1.51 -21.27 0.25
C THR A 185 -2.13 -21.44 -1.13
N GLY A 186 -1.32 -21.25 -2.19
CA GLY A 186 -1.81 -21.11 -3.56
C GLY A 186 -2.59 -19.79 -3.74
N PRO A 187 -3.33 -19.64 -4.85
CA PRO A 187 -4.12 -18.44 -5.15
C PRO A 187 -5.46 -18.38 -4.39
N ASP A 188 -5.53 -18.95 -3.20
CA ASP A 188 -6.71 -18.93 -2.34
C ASP A 188 -6.82 -17.57 -1.62
N LEU A 189 -7.71 -16.70 -2.12
CA LEU A 189 -7.91 -15.34 -1.58
C LEU A 189 -8.27 -15.34 -0.09
N VAL A 190 -9.06 -16.30 0.38
CA VAL A 190 -9.49 -16.35 1.78
C VAL A 190 -8.28 -16.57 2.68
N LYS A 191 -7.41 -17.50 2.32
CA LYS A 191 -6.18 -17.77 3.08
C LYS A 191 -5.17 -16.64 2.93
N LEU A 192 -5.02 -16.06 1.74
CA LEU A 192 -4.08 -14.97 1.49
C LEU A 192 -4.44 -13.69 2.25
N LYS A 193 -5.72 -13.46 2.55
CA LYS A 193 -6.16 -12.33 3.39
C LYS A 193 -5.56 -12.35 4.80
N ALA A 194 -5.11 -13.50 5.30
CA ALA A 194 -4.37 -13.57 6.56
C ALA A 194 -3.10 -12.70 6.54
N ALA A 195 -2.45 -12.55 5.39
CA ALA A 195 -1.30 -11.63 5.22
C ALA A 195 -1.66 -10.14 5.41
N PHE A 196 -2.93 -9.81 5.59
CA PHE A 196 -3.42 -8.45 5.84
C PHE A 196 -4.04 -8.30 7.24
N ASP A 197 -4.11 -9.37 8.03
CA ASP A 197 -4.47 -9.35 9.44
C ASP A 197 -3.25 -9.05 10.32
N TRP A 198 -3.35 -7.99 11.13
CA TRP A 198 -2.24 -7.50 11.95
C TRP A 198 -1.84 -8.46 13.08
N ASN A 199 -2.82 -9.13 13.68
CA ASN A 199 -2.58 -10.07 14.78
C ASN A 199 -1.97 -11.35 14.23
N TRP A 200 -2.49 -11.85 13.12
CA TRP A 200 -1.95 -13.01 12.45
C TRP A 200 -0.48 -12.78 12.01
N LEU A 201 -0.19 -11.64 11.37
CA LEU A 201 1.18 -11.29 10.95
C LEU A 201 2.15 -11.20 12.12
N ARG A 202 1.72 -10.62 13.24
CA ARG A 202 2.54 -10.53 14.43
C ARG A 202 2.84 -11.92 14.99
N ASN A 203 1.83 -12.75 15.17
CA ASN A 203 1.98 -14.12 15.68
C ASN A 203 2.86 -14.96 14.74
N TYR A 204 2.71 -14.83 13.43
CA TYR A 204 3.53 -15.51 12.45
C TYR A 204 5.02 -15.08 12.57
N PHE A 205 5.29 -13.79 12.64
CA PHE A 205 6.64 -13.27 12.83
C PHE A 205 7.28 -13.75 14.12
N GLU A 206 6.57 -13.63 15.24
CA GLU A 206 7.05 -14.04 16.56
C GLU A 206 7.31 -15.55 16.63
N SER A 207 6.42 -16.37 16.08
CA SER A 207 6.59 -17.83 16.04
C SER A 207 7.80 -18.25 15.19
N LYS A 208 8.04 -17.56 14.06
CA LYS A 208 9.13 -17.93 13.15
C LYS A 208 10.49 -17.45 13.64
N TYR A 209 10.55 -16.29 14.27
CA TYR A 209 11.82 -15.66 14.66
C TYR A 209 12.10 -15.64 16.16
N SER A 210 11.21 -16.21 16.99
CA SER A 210 11.35 -16.27 18.45
C SER A 210 11.66 -14.92 19.10
N VAL A 211 11.21 -13.83 18.46
CA VAL A 211 11.44 -12.47 18.96
C VAL A 211 10.37 -12.15 19.99
N LYS A 212 10.69 -12.30 21.27
CA LYS A 212 9.90 -11.66 22.34
C LYS A 212 10.05 -10.16 22.18
N GLN A 213 9.01 -9.46 21.74
CA GLN A 213 9.02 -8.01 21.80
C GLN A 213 9.12 -7.57 23.25
N SER A 214 10.18 -6.83 23.57
CA SER A 214 10.19 -6.02 24.79
C SER A 214 9.02 -5.05 24.70
N THR A 215 8.03 -5.24 25.53
CA THR A 215 6.94 -4.30 25.80
C THR A 215 7.56 -2.99 26.28
N THR A 216 7.58 -1.98 25.43
CA THR A 216 7.80 -0.58 25.80
C THR A 216 6.49 0.14 25.70
#